data_ebe1c2b6f2eb045fc9524cddbaa07c93
#
_entry.id   ebe1c2b6f2eb045fc9524cddbaa07c93
#
_cell.length_a   1.000
_cell.length_b   1.000
_cell.length_c   1.000
_cell.angle_alpha   90.00
_cell.angle_beta   90.00
_cell.angle_gamma   90.00
#
_symmetry.space_group_name_H-M   'P 1'
#
loop_
_entity.id
_entity.type
_entity.pdbx_description
1 polymer ?
#
loop_
_entity_poly.entity_id
_entity_poly.type
_entity_poly.pdbx_seq_one_letter_code
_entity_poly.pdbx_strand_id
1 'polypeptide(L)'
;MEVNEQTAIDHGLSKDEFRKINDLLKRKPNLTELAIFSAMWNEHCSYKSSRKHLKNLHTEGSQVIQGPGENAGVVDIGDDEAIVFKIESHNHPSFIEPYQGAATGVGGIMRDVFTMGARPIANLNSIHFGSTQNKKTKNLLRGVVKGIGAVSYTHLTLPTTIEV
;
A
#
# COMPACT_ATOMS: atom_id res chain seq x y z
N MET A 1 26.73 -1.35 -20.43
CA MET A 1 25.58 -1.98 -21.14
C MET A 1 24.82 -0.85 -21.81
N GLU A 2 24.61 -0.95 -23.11
CA GLU A 2 23.86 0.09 -23.83
C GLU A 2 22.37 -0.07 -23.55
N VAL A 3 21.72 1.01 -23.15
CA VAL A 3 20.27 1.03 -22.86
C VAL A 3 19.51 1.14 -24.17
N ASN A 4 18.62 0.20 -24.40
CA ASN A 4 17.75 0.13 -25.56
C ASN A 4 16.28 -0.14 -25.17
N GLU A 5 15.40 -0.26 -26.16
CA GLU A 5 13.97 -0.50 -25.93
C GLU A 5 13.71 -1.81 -25.18
N GLN A 6 14.48 -2.86 -25.49
CA GLN A 6 14.34 -4.15 -24.80
C GLN A 6 14.75 -4.04 -23.32
N THR A 7 15.84 -3.33 -23.05
CA THR A 7 16.27 -3.04 -21.67
C THR A 7 15.18 -2.32 -20.87
N ALA A 8 14.47 -1.38 -21.51
CA ALA A 8 13.36 -0.66 -20.88
C ALA A 8 12.17 -1.60 -20.56
N ILE A 9 11.82 -2.49 -21.47
CA ILE A 9 10.77 -3.50 -21.29
C ILE A 9 11.13 -4.45 -20.15
N ASP A 10 12.37 -4.92 -20.10
CA ASP A 10 12.88 -5.80 -19.03
C ASP A 10 12.82 -5.12 -17.65
N HIS A 11 12.87 -3.79 -17.61
CA HIS A 11 12.67 -2.97 -16.42
C HIS A 11 11.21 -2.55 -16.18
N GLY A 12 10.25 -3.12 -16.90
CA GLY A 12 8.81 -2.87 -16.70
C GLY A 12 8.29 -1.56 -17.30
N LEU A 13 9.05 -0.90 -18.17
CA LEU A 13 8.62 0.27 -18.92
C LEU A 13 8.05 -0.15 -20.27
N SER A 14 7.04 0.57 -20.75
CA SER A 14 6.52 0.41 -22.12
C SER A 14 7.44 1.09 -23.13
N LYS A 15 7.29 0.72 -24.42
CA LYS A 15 7.98 1.38 -25.52
C LYS A 15 7.71 2.90 -25.59
N ASP A 16 6.48 3.29 -25.33
CA ASP A 16 6.08 4.70 -25.36
C ASP A 16 6.68 5.48 -24.19
N GLU A 17 6.77 4.83 -23.01
CA GLU A 17 7.46 5.42 -21.86
C GLU A 17 8.96 5.58 -22.14
N PHE A 18 9.60 4.60 -22.78
CA PHE A 18 10.99 4.72 -23.16
C PHE A 18 11.24 5.86 -24.16
N ARG A 19 10.36 6.04 -25.15
CA ARG A 19 10.41 7.19 -26.08
C ARG A 19 10.29 8.50 -25.30
N LYS A 20 9.29 8.59 -24.41
CA LYS A 20 9.07 9.78 -23.60
C LYS A 20 10.28 10.11 -22.70
N ILE A 21 10.97 9.12 -22.16
CA ILE A 21 12.21 9.31 -21.39
C ILE A 21 13.29 9.95 -22.28
N ASN A 22 13.50 9.41 -23.48
CA ASN A 22 14.48 9.98 -24.43
C ASN A 22 14.13 11.44 -24.79
N ASP A 23 12.84 11.73 -24.99
CA ASP A 23 12.37 13.08 -25.29
C ASP A 23 12.58 14.05 -24.14
N LEU A 24 12.36 13.62 -22.91
CA LEU A 24 12.58 14.43 -21.71
C LEU A 24 14.06 14.72 -21.46
N LEU A 25 14.91 13.70 -21.60
CA LEU A 25 16.35 13.83 -21.40
C LEU A 25 17.08 14.45 -22.59
N LYS A 26 16.46 14.50 -23.78
CA LYS A 26 17.08 14.86 -25.06
C LYS A 26 18.31 14.00 -25.42
N ARG A 27 18.39 12.81 -24.83
CA ARG A 27 19.39 11.77 -25.06
C ARG A 27 18.89 10.43 -24.54
N LYS A 28 19.59 9.35 -24.85
CA LYS A 28 19.34 8.06 -24.22
C LYS A 28 19.70 8.11 -22.72
N PRO A 29 18.86 7.49 -21.86
CA PRO A 29 19.18 7.33 -20.45
C PRO A 29 20.36 6.37 -20.27
N ASN A 30 21.12 6.52 -19.21
CA ASN A 30 21.98 5.45 -18.73
C ASN A 30 21.15 4.42 -17.92
N LEU A 31 21.75 3.31 -17.50
CA LEU A 31 21.03 2.24 -16.82
C LEU A 31 20.43 2.69 -15.46
N THR A 32 21.16 3.51 -14.73
CA THR A 32 20.70 4.04 -13.43
C THR A 32 19.48 4.97 -13.62
N GLU A 33 19.56 5.85 -14.60
CA GLU A 33 18.43 6.74 -14.94
C GLU A 33 17.21 5.93 -15.38
N LEU A 34 17.41 4.91 -16.23
CA LEU A 34 16.33 4.02 -16.64
C LEU A 34 15.68 3.33 -15.43
N ALA A 35 16.49 2.82 -14.50
CA ALA A 35 15.99 2.19 -13.29
C ALA A 35 15.21 3.16 -12.39
N ILE A 36 15.64 4.41 -12.28
CA ILE A 36 14.91 5.46 -11.56
C ILE A 36 13.55 5.73 -12.22
N PHE A 37 13.52 5.91 -13.55
CA PHE A 37 12.26 6.08 -14.28
C PHE A 37 11.35 4.87 -14.10
N SER A 38 11.88 3.64 -14.19
CA SER A 38 11.12 2.41 -13.94
C SER A 38 10.50 2.40 -12.55
N ALA A 39 11.26 2.73 -11.52
CA ALA A 39 10.76 2.78 -10.14
C ALA A 39 9.69 3.86 -9.95
N MET A 40 9.90 5.08 -10.49
CA MET A 40 8.98 6.21 -10.30
C MET A 40 7.73 6.10 -11.17
N TRP A 41 7.81 5.45 -12.33
CA TRP A 41 6.70 5.32 -13.28
C TRP A 41 5.96 3.98 -13.20
N ASN A 42 6.30 3.13 -12.23
CA ASN A 42 5.50 1.93 -11.99
C ASN A 42 4.13 2.29 -11.42
N GLU A 43 3.20 1.34 -11.45
CA GLU A 43 1.83 1.54 -10.98
C GLU A 43 1.76 1.93 -9.50
N HIS A 44 2.65 1.38 -8.68
CA HIS A 44 2.67 1.62 -7.24
C HIS A 44 2.96 3.09 -6.89
N CYS A 45 3.90 3.74 -7.62
CA CYS A 45 4.27 5.14 -7.39
C CYS A 45 3.40 6.13 -8.19
N SER A 46 3.09 5.81 -9.44
CA SER A 46 2.48 6.76 -10.37
C SER A 46 0.97 6.66 -10.47
N TYR A 47 0.40 5.52 -10.07
CA TYR A 47 -1.03 5.21 -10.26
C TYR A 47 -1.50 5.38 -11.71
N LYS A 48 -0.59 5.18 -12.68
CA LYS A 48 -0.81 5.50 -14.10
C LYS A 48 -2.00 4.77 -14.72
N SER A 49 -2.31 3.57 -14.28
CA SER A 49 -3.45 2.79 -14.75
C SER A 49 -4.67 2.91 -13.84
N SER A 50 -4.49 2.93 -12.53
CA SER A 50 -5.58 2.94 -11.55
C SER A 50 -6.18 4.33 -11.32
N ARG A 51 -5.43 5.40 -11.57
CA ARG A 51 -5.87 6.78 -11.30
C ARG A 51 -7.23 7.14 -11.91
N LYS A 52 -7.51 6.64 -13.14
CA LYS A 52 -8.81 6.87 -13.79
C LYS A 52 -9.98 6.21 -13.06
N HIS A 53 -9.72 5.09 -12.36
CA HIS A 53 -10.72 4.38 -11.57
C HIS A 53 -10.86 5.01 -10.19
N LEU A 54 -9.76 5.42 -9.57
CA LEU A 54 -9.76 6.11 -8.28
C LEU A 54 -10.56 7.40 -8.31
N LYS A 55 -10.51 8.15 -9.43
CA LYS A 55 -11.33 9.36 -9.63
C LYS A 55 -12.84 9.13 -9.62
N ASN A 56 -13.29 7.90 -9.83
CA ASN A 56 -14.71 7.54 -9.79
C ASN A 56 -15.20 7.19 -8.38
N LEU A 57 -14.30 7.08 -7.42
CA LEU A 57 -14.67 6.86 -6.03
C LEU A 57 -15.21 8.17 -5.45
N HIS A 58 -16.26 8.04 -4.66
CA HIS A 58 -16.83 9.18 -3.95
C HIS A 58 -15.89 9.61 -2.83
N THR A 59 -15.35 10.80 -2.91
CA THR A 59 -14.35 11.34 -1.98
C THR A 59 -14.75 12.65 -1.34
N GLU A 60 -15.96 13.15 -1.65
CA GLU A 60 -16.50 14.41 -1.18
C GLU A 60 -17.87 14.19 -0.56
N GLY A 61 -18.23 14.99 0.41
CA GLY A 61 -19.54 14.93 1.08
C GLY A 61 -19.53 15.68 2.40
N SER A 62 -20.72 15.95 2.96
CA SER A 62 -20.85 16.70 4.22
C SER A 62 -20.16 16.05 5.42
N GLN A 63 -19.97 14.74 5.38
CA GLN A 63 -19.30 13.98 6.44
C GLN A 63 -17.79 13.83 6.21
N VAL A 64 -17.25 14.23 5.05
CA VAL A 64 -15.82 14.09 4.76
C VAL A 64 -15.08 15.26 5.37
N ILE A 65 -14.28 15.00 6.41
CA ILE A 65 -13.38 15.96 7.03
C ILE A 65 -12.08 16.03 6.27
N GLN A 66 -11.51 14.84 5.94
CA GLN A 66 -10.28 14.71 5.17
C GLN A 66 -10.46 13.70 4.05
N GLY A 67 -10.41 14.18 2.83
CA GLY A 67 -10.37 13.38 1.60
C GLY A 67 -8.94 12.97 1.20
N PRO A 68 -8.74 12.54 -0.07
CA PRO A 68 -7.42 12.14 -0.58
C PRO A 68 -6.39 13.28 -0.50
N GLY A 69 -5.13 12.92 -0.19
CA GLY A 69 -4.01 13.85 -0.11
C GLY A 69 -3.22 13.76 1.19
N GLU A 70 -3.79 13.11 2.20
CA GLU A 70 -3.15 12.83 3.48
C GLU A 70 -2.96 11.32 3.71
N ASN A 71 -2.36 10.95 4.84
CA ASN A 71 -2.02 9.56 5.13
C ASN A 71 -3.25 8.66 5.33
N ALA A 72 -4.36 9.22 5.81
CA ALA A 72 -5.60 8.51 6.03
C ALA A 72 -6.81 9.39 5.74
N GLY A 73 -7.97 8.79 5.49
CA GLY A 73 -9.24 9.48 5.39
C GLY A 73 -9.83 9.75 6.77
N VAL A 74 -10.61 10.84 6.89
CA VAL A 74 -11.31 11.20 8.11
C VAL A 74 -12.77 11.54 7.77
N VAL A 75 -13.68 10.91 8.48
CA VAL A 75 -15.12 11.16 8.34
C VAL A 75 -15.75 11.50 9.67
N ASP A 76 -16.64 12.48 9.64
CA ASP A 76 -17.50 12.84 10.77
C ASP A 76 -18.58 11.77 10.98
N ILE A 77 -18.76 11.33 12.20
CA ILE A 77 -19.81 10.37 12.59
C ILE A 77 -20.85 10.97 13.53
N GLY A 78 -20.81 12.28 13.76
CA GLY A 78 -21.68 13.00 14.69
C GLY A 78 -21.12 13.07 16.11
N ASP A 79 -21.82 13.80 16.97
CA ASP A 79 -21.49 13.94 18.41
C ASP A 79 -20.05 14.43 18.69
N ASP A 80 -19.50 15.28 17.82
CA ASP A 80 -18.10 15.76 17.82
C ASP A 80 -17.06 14.63 17.71
N GLU A 81 -17.45 13.49 17.15
CA GLU A 81 -16.58 12.35 16.92
C GLU A 81 -16.28 12.16 15.43
N ALA A 82 -15.08 11.67 15.12
CA ALA A 82 -14.65 11.34 13.77
C ALA A 82 -13.91 9.99 13.72
N ILE A 83 -14.05 9.30 12.59
CA ILE A 83 -13.30 8.07 12.32
C ILE A 83 -12.18 8.37 11.35
N VAL A 84 -10.96 8.00 11.74
CA VAL A 84 -9.78 7.95 10.88
C VAL A 84 -9.62 6.53 10.38
N PHE A 85 -9.49 6.35 9.06
CA PHE A 85 -9.37 5.03 8.46
C PHE A 85 -8.36 5.01 7.32
N LYS A 86 -7.72 3.86 7.16
CA LYS A 86 -6.79 3.56 6.08
C LYS A 86 -7.04 2.16 5.54
N ILE A 87 -6.93 2.00 4.23
CA ILE A 87 -6.91 0.71 3.56
C ILE A 87 -5.67 0.62 2.67
N GLU A 88 -4.98 -0.51 2.71
CA GLU A 88 -3.79 -0.76 1.90
C GLU A 88 -3.67 -2.24 1.56
N SER A 89 -3.16 -2.56 0.36
CA SER A 89 -2.87 -3.92 -0.05
C SER A 89 -1.40 -4.26 0.24
N HIS A 90 -1.18 -5.38 0.93
CA HIS A 90 0.14 -5.96 1.16
C HIS A 90 0.28 -7.35 0.52
N ASN A 91 -0.31 -7.54 -0.66
CA ASN A 91 -0.34 -8.82 -1.35
C ASN A 91 1.06 -9.36 -1.67
N HIS A 92 1.88 -8.61 -2.40
CA HIS A 92 3.20 -9.07 -2.83
C HIS A 92 4.16 -9.36 -1.68
N PRO A 93 4.36 -8.45 -0.71
CA PRO A 93 5.21 -8.73 0.44
C PRO A 93 4.74 -9.97 1.22
N SER A 94 3.45 -10.12 1.44
CA SER A 94 2.88 -11.25 2.17
C SER A 94 2.95 -12.58 1.40
N PHE A 95 2.99 -12.53 0.07
CA PHE A 95 3.20 -13.73 -0.75
C PHE A 95 4.64 -14.23 -0.69
N ILE A 96 5.62 -13.32 -0.59
CA ILE A 96 7.05 -13.64 -0.56
C ILE A 96 7.46 -14.02 0.85
N GLU A 97 7.18 -13.16 1.83
CA GLU A 97 7.50 -13.33 3.25
C GLU A 97 6.25 -13.11 4.10
N PRO A 98 5.39 -14.14 4.25
CA PRO A 98 4.04 -13.98 4.76
C PRO A 98 3.95 -13.39 6.15
N TYR A 99 4.87 -13.73 7.05
CA TYR A 99 4.89 -13.18 8.40
C TYR A 99 5.34 -11.71 8.40
N GLN A 100 6.51 -11.42 7.84
CA GLN A 100 7.06 -10.07 7.81
C GLN A 100 6.23 -9.13 6.93
N GLY A 101 5.77 -9.62 5.77
CA GLY A 101 4.93 -8.84 4.86
C GLY A 101 3.62 -8.42 5.51
N ALA A 102 2.93 -9.34 6.19
CA ALA A 102 1.70 -9.05 6.89
C ALA A 102 1.92 -8.14 8.12
N ALA A 103 2.97 -8.38 8.89
CA ALA A 103 3.32 -7.54 10.03
C ALA A 103 3.62 -6.09 9.59
N THR A 104 4.39 -5.92 8.52
CA THR A 104 4.69 -4.61 7.93
C THR A 104 3.43 -3.93 7.42
N GLY A 105 2.51 -4.70 6.80
CA GLY A 105 1.23 -4.19 6.33
C GLY A 105 0.40 -3.58 7.46
N VAL A 106 0.20 -4.34 8.53
CA VAL A 106 -0.53 -3.86 9.71
C VAL A 106 0.16 -2.66 10.36
N GLY A 107 1.49 -2.73 10.56
CA GLY A 107 2.25 -1.64 11.14
C GLY A 107 2.20 -0.36 10.30
N GLY A 108 2.27 -0.48 8.98
CA GLY A 108 2.20 0.63 8.05
C GLY A 108 0.87 1.39 8.11
N ILE A 109 -0.26 0.67 8.03
CA ILE A 109 -1.59 1.31 8.10
C ILE A 109 -1.89 1.88 9.48
N MET A 110 -1.45 1.24 10.55
CA MET A 110 -1.57 1.81 11.90
C MET A 110 -0.78 3.11 12.03
N ARG A 111 0.43 3.15 11.49
CA ARG A 111 1.26 4.36 11.49
C ARG A 111 0.54 5.52 10.80
N ASP A 112 -0.11 5.28 9.68
CA ASP A 112 -0.87 6.31 8.97
C ASP A 112 -2.01 6.88 9.83
N VAL A 113 -2.72 6.03 10.57
CA VAL A 113 -3.74 6.48 11.53
C VAL A 113 -3.13 7.29 12.67
N PHE A 114 -2.00 6.86 13.22
CA PHE A 114 -1.28 7.61 14.27
C PHE A 114 -0.82 8.98 13.79
N THR A 115 -0.35 9.10 12.55
CA THR A 115 0.10 10.39 12.01
C THR A 115 -1.04 11.39 11.82
N MET A 116 -2.28 10.91 11.77
CA MET A 116 -3.50 11.76 11.76
C MET A 116 -3.95 12.16 13.18
N GLY A 117 -3.18 11.83 14.21
CA GLY A 117 -3.52 12.13 15.60
C GLY A 117 -4.55 11.20 16.23
N ALA A 118 -4.91 10.10 15.57
CA ALA A 118 -5.89 9.14 16.04
C ALA A 118 -5.24 7.86 16.58
N ARG A 119 -5.92 7.21 17.52
CA ARG A 119 -5.51 5.89 18.02
C ARG A 119 -6.22 4.79 17.24
N PRO A 120 -5.51 3.80 16.67
CA PRO A 120 -6.14 2.65 16.06
C PRO A 120 -6.96 1.85 17.08
N ILE A 121 -8.20 1.55 16.74
CA ILE A 121 -9.13 0.79 17.59
C ILE A 121 -9.52 -0.55 16.98
N ALA A 122 -9.36 -0.71 15.67
CA ALA A 122 -9.70 -1.94 14.97
C ALA A 122 -8.76 -2.16 13.78
N ASN A 123 -8.47 -3.42 13.49
CA ASN A 123 -7.79 -3.88 12.30
C ASN A 123 -8.71 -4.82 11.52
N LEU A 124 -9.17 -4.38 10.38
CA LEU A 124 -10.03 -5.14 9.49
C LEU A 124 -9.19 -5.77 8.38
N ASN A 125 -9.42 -7.05 8.10
CA ASN A 125 -8.64 -7.78 7.11
C ASN A 125 -9.52 -8.41 6.06
N SER A 126 -9.17 -8.20 4.79
CA SER A 126 -9.73 -8.90 3.64
C SER A 126 -8.68 -9.86 3.10
N ILE A 127 -8.79 -11.13 3.49
CA ILE A 127 -7.76 -12.14 3.22
C ILE A 127 -8.26 -13.11 2.16
N HIS A 128 -7.53 -13.21 1.05
CA HIS A 128 -7.86 -14.06 -0.08
C HIS A 128 -6.70 -14.99 -0.41
N PHE A 129 -6.97 -16.29 -0.45
CA PHE A 129 -5.98 -17.33 -0.74
C PHE A 129 -6.51 -18.31 -1.79
N GLY A 130 -5.61 -19.08 -2.37
CA GLY A 130 -5.98 -20.21 -3.22
C GLY A 130 -6.58 -21.38 -2.43
N SER A 131 -6.73 -22.53 -3.09
CA SER A 131 -7.29 -23.74 -2.48
C SER A 131 -6.56 -24.13 -1.19
N THR A 132 -7.31 -24.40 -0.13
CA THR A 132 -6.81 -24.89 1.17
C THR A 132 -6.18 -26.27 1.09
N GLN A 133 -6.38 -27.01 0.01
CA GLN A 133 -5.73 -28.29 -0.24
C GLN A 133 -4.26 -28.12 -0.63
N ASN A 134 -3.88 -26.94 -1.10
CA ASN A 134 -2.50 -26.67 -1.47
C ASN A 134 -1.64 -26.38 -0.21
N LYS A 135 -0.53 -27.10 -0.07
CA LYS A 135 0.42 -26.92 1.04
C LYS A 135 0.94 -25.48 1.12
N LYS A 136 1.21 -24.85 -0.03
CA LYS A 136 1.67 -23.43 -0.08
C LYS A 136 0.62 -22.49 0.51
N THR A 137 -0.67 -22.69 0.19
CA THR A 137 -1.77 -21.89 0.74
C THR A 137 -1.82 -21.97 2.27
N LYS A 138 -1.67 -23.17 2.83
CA LYS A 138 -1.64 -23.36 4.29
C LYS A 138 -0.48 -22.63 4.95
N ASN A 139 0.69 -22.66 4.32
CA ASN A 139 1.88 -21.98 4.84
C ASN A 139 1.72 -20.44 4.77
N LEU A 140 1.21 -19.93 3.66
CA LEU A 140 0.93 -18.49 3.50
C LEU A 140 -0.10 -18.02 4.54
N LEU A 141 -1.22 -18.72 4.66
CA LEU A 141 -2.28 -18.38 5.62
C LEU A 141 -1.72 -18.34 7.06
N ARG A 142 -0.98 -19.37 7.46
CA ARG A 142 -0.37 -19.41 8.80
C ARG A 142 0.57 -18.25 9.05
N GLY A 143 1.44 -17.93 8.08
CA GLY A 143 2.39 -16.83 8.18
C GLY A 143 1.70 -15.48 8.26
N VAL A 144 0.73 -15.23 7.36
CA VAL A 144 -0.04 -13.98 7.33
C VAL A 144 -0.82 -13.76 8.62
N VAL A 145 -1.58 -14.74 9.08
CA VAL A 145 -2.35 -14.63 10.34
C VAL A 145 -1.42 -14.37 11.54
N LYS A 146 -0.28 -15.06 11.60
CA LYS A 146 0.71 -14.84 12.64
C LYS A 146 1.31 -13.42 12.57
N GLY A 147 1.60 -12.92 11.38
CA GLY A 147 2.13 -11.57 11.19
C GLY A 147 1.13 -10.48 11.58
N ILE A 148 -0.12 -10.61 11.17
CA ILE A 148 -1.22 -9.72 11.57
C ILE A 148 -1.35 -9.73 13.10
N GLY A 149 -1.42 -10.90 13.73
CA GLY A 149 -1.60 -11.06 15.16
C GLY A 149 -0.45 -10.47 15.99
N ALA A 150 0.78 -10.60 15.52
CA ALA A 150 1.96 -10.10 16.23
C ALA A 150 1.93 -8.57 16.44
N VAL A 151 1.48 -7.82 15.43
CA VAL A 151 1.39 -6.34 15.51
C VAL A 151 0.07 -5.90 16.14
N SER A 152 -1.05 -6.51 15.72
CA SER A 152 -2.37 -6.15 16.24
C SER A 152 -2.47 -6.39 17.75
N TYR A 153 -1.96 -7.52 18.25
CA TYR A 153 -1.94 -7.81 19.66
C TYR A 153 -1.20 -6.74 20.46
N THR A 154 -0.04 -6.31 19.98
CA THR A 154 0.78 -5.32 20.68
C THR A 154 0.12 -3.93 20.73
N HIS A 155 -0.57 -3.52 19.66
CA HIS A 155 -1.01 -2.13 19.50
C HIS A 155 -2.51 -1.90 19.67
N LEU A 156 -3.35 -2.93 19.51
CA LEU A 156 -4.81 -2.82 19.66
C LEU A 156 -5.34 -3.37 20.98
N THR A 157 -4.64 -4.37 21.55
CA THR A 157 -5.04 -5.02 22.80
C THR A 157 -4.22 -4.54 24.00
N LEU A 158 -3.74 -3.31 23.96
CA LEU A 158 -3.03 -2.74 25.10
C LEU A 158 -3.84 -2.91 26.38
N PRO A 159 -3.16 -3.26 27.50
CA PRO A 159 -3.82 -3.30 28.79
C PRO A 159 -4.46 -1.94 29.05
N THR A 160 -5.76 -1.96 29.19
CA THR A 160 -6.60 -0.79 29.43
C THR A 160 -6.45 -0.24 30.84
N THR A 161 -5.58 -0.81 31.65
CA THR A 161 -5.34 -0.39 33.00
C THR A 161 -3.87 -0.14 33.23
N ILE A 162 -3.43 1.08 32.95
CA ILE A 162 -2.51 1.75 33.85
C ILE A 162 -3.41 2.67 34.67
N GLU A 163 -3.92 2.15 35.76
CA GLU A 163 -4.32 3.00 36.88
C GLU A 163 -3.02 3.54 37.45
N VAL A 164 -2.84 4.84 37.33
CA VAL A 164 -1.82 5.59 38.06
C VAL A 164 -2.42 6.03 39.39
#